data_76725006eafc1218ac68c8d8bd49c878
#
_entry.id   76725006eafc1218ac68c8d8bd49c878
#
_cell.length_a   1.000
_cell.length_b   1.000
_cell.length_c   1.000
_cell.angle_alpha   90.00
_cell.angle_beta   90.00
_cell.angle_gamma   90.00
#
_symmetry.space_group_name_H-M   'P 1'
#
loop_
_entity.id
_entity.type
_entity.pdbx_description
1 polymer ?
#
loop_
_entity_poly.entity_id
_entity_poly.type
_entity_poly.pdbx_seq_one_letter_code
_entity_poly.pdbx_strand_id
1 'polypeptide(L)'
;MLGLALWAALLPTGAAAQDDAPPEPAVVATAEEVVAAAAVEEVVEQEGAAPTAESNAEAIAAVQTNADYVWTLVAAFLVFLMQAGFALVETGMTRAKNAVNICMKNLMDFSVGSLAFWLIGFGVMFGANSTGWFGTTGFMLSDYATDNDPWLFAFWIFQTVFAATAATIVSGAMAERTKFASYLLYSAFLTALVYPVFGSWAWGSLYQGGGWLEGRGFIDFAGSTVVHSVGGWAALAGAVVIGPRLGRYGPDGKPRAMPGHNLVLATLGVFLLWFGWFGFNPGSTTAASTDIAMIAVNTNLAGAAGAVAAMITAWTFLKKPDATMILNGALAGLVGITAGCANVTPLSSVVIGLLAGVIVVFSVLFFDRIRIDDPVGAISVHGVCGAWGTLAAGLFNAEGTSMAIMTTQLIGIVAAFVWAFGTMFVFFWIVKATVGLRVSAEEEAAGLDAFEHGNEAYGPDTFSATAAGLPA
;
A
#
# COMPACT_ATOMS: atom_id res chain seq x y z
N MET A 1 2.63 -1.61 -39.75
CA MET A 1 2.73 -1.16 -41.15
C MET A 1 3.87 -0.16 -41.27
N LEU A 2 4.86 -0.52 -42.06
CA LEU A 2 5.89 0.25 -42.79
C LEU A 2 6.72 1.22 -41.91
N GLY A 3 8.09 1.31 -42.07
CA GLY A 3 8.89 0.80 -43.17
C GLY A 3 10.37 0.67 -42.81
N LEU A 4 10.89 -0.42 -43.26
CA LEU A 4 12.28 -0.66 -43.54
C LEU A 4 12.63 -0.05 -44.91
N ALA A 5 13.80 0.60 -45.04
CA ALA A 5 14.53 0.75 -46.29
C ALA A 5 15.96 1.08 -45.91
N LEU A 6 16.88 0.17 -46.08
CA LEU A 6 17.75 -0.04 -47.23
C LEU A 6 18.64 1.16 -47.61
N TRP A 7 19.93 0.97 -47.34
CA TRP A 7 20.97 1.45 -48.25
C TRP A 7 22.08 0.39 -48.34
N ALA A 8 22.16 -0.25 -49.48
CA ALA A 8 23.26 -1.14 -49.90
C ALA A 8 23.87 -0.58 -51.18
N ALA A 9 25.12 -0.77 -51.27
CA ALA A 9 25.98 -0.84 -52.49
C ALA A 9 26.30 0.43 -53.25
N LEU A 10 27.58 0.66 -53.32
CA LEU A 10 28.26 0.85 -54.61
C LEU A 10 29.78 0.75 -54.38
N LEU A 11 30.39 -0.33 -54.85
CA LEU A 11 31.82 -0.46 -55.13
C LEU A 11 32.08 0.04 -56.54
N PRO A 12 33.23 0.60 -56.81
CA PRO A 12 33.87 0.44 -58.12
C PRO A 12 35.20 -0.35 -58.00
N THR A 13 35.34 -1.35 -58.85
CA THR A 13 36.55 -2.02 -59.25
C THR A 13 37.44 -1.13 -60.07
N GLY A 14 38.75 -1.12 -59.83
CA GLY A 14 39.73 -0.48 -60.66
C GLY A 14 41.15 -1.02 -60.36
N ALA A 15 41.79 -1.56 -61.35
CA ALA A 15 43.03 -2.37 -61.29
C ALA A 15 44.30 -1.52 -61.15
N ALA A 16 45.28 -2.14 -60.51
CA ALA A 16 46.72 -2.17 -60.68
C ALA A 16 47.49 -0.93 -61.15
N ALA A 17 48.40 -0.50 -60.27
CA ALA A 17 49.78 -0.10 -60.67
C ALA A 17 50.68 -0.32 -59.44
N GLN A 18 51.73 -1.13 -59.63
CA GLN A 18 52.87 -1.21 -58.75
C GLN A 18 53.69 0.05 -58.86
N ASP A 19 53.94 0.74 -57.74
CA ASP A 19 55.03 1.72 -57.62
C ASP A 19 55.74 1.43 -56.28
N ASP A 20 57.06 1.24 -56.36
CA ASP A 20 58.04 1.06 -55.31
C ASP A 20 58.03 2.31 -54.38
N ALA A 21 57.60 2.17 -53.16
CA ALA A 21 57.73 3.19 -52.12
C ALA A 21 58.94 2.86 -51.22
N PRO A 22 59.68 3.88 -50.76
CA PRO A 22 60.81 3.68 -49.84
C PRO A 22 60.34 3.22 -48.46
N PRO A 23 61.23 2.55 -47.66
CA PRO A 23 60.85 2.01 -46.34
C PRO A 23 60.38 3.13 -45.40
N GLU A 24 59.22 2.95 -44.82
CA GLU A 24 58.66 3.84 -43.76
C GLU A 24 59.61 3.86 -42.53
N PRO A 25 59.78 5.04 -41.92
CA PRO A 25 60.52 5.13 -40.68
C PRO A 25 59.78 4.38 -39.55
N ALA A 26 60.52 3.56 -38.80
CA ALA A 26 59.99 2.89 -37.64
C ALA A 26 59.28 3.88 -36.70
N VAL A 27 57.98 3.69 -36.58
CA VAL A 27 57.15 4.46 -35.61
C VAL A 27 57.57 4.03 -34.21
N VAL A 28 58.29 4.89 -33.51
CA VAL A 28 58.57 4.71 -32.11
C VAL A 28 57.27 5.05 -31.37
N ALA A 29 56.61 4.04 -30.79
CA ALA A 29 55.39 4.23 -30.00
C ALA A 29 55.64 5.29 -28.92
N THR A 30 54.70 6.20 -28.76
CA THR A 30 54.78 7.22 -27.73
C THR A 30 54.62 6.60 -26.34
N ALA A 31 55.14 7.29 -25.33
CA ALA A 31 54.99 6.80 -23.94
C ALA A 31 53.52 6.56 -23.53
N GLU A 32 52.62 7.32 -24.11
CA GLU A 32 51.17 7.17 -23.92
C GLU A 32 50.59 5.88 -24.55
N GLU A 33 51.11 5.50 -25.75
CA GLU A 33 50.70 4.26 -26.42
C GLU A 33 51.21 3.01 -25.67
N VAL A 34 52.43 3.11 -25.13
CA VAL A 34 53.00 2.05 -24.30
C VAL A 34 52.24 1.89 -22.98
N VAL A 35 51.83 3.01 -22.34
CA VAL A 35 51.04 2.98 -21.11
C VAL A 35 49.61 2.46 -21.40
N ALA A 36 49.02 2.85 -22.53
CA ALA A 36 47.72 2.33 -22.96
C ALA A 36 47.74 0.84 -23.28
N ALA A 37 48.83 0.37 -23.97
CA ALA A 37 49.00 -1.05 -24.24
C ALA A 37 49.24 -1.91 -22.94
N ALA A 38 50.04 -1.37 -22.01
CA ALA A 38 50.23 -2.01 -20.71
C ALA A 38 48.92 -2.05 -19.86
N ALA A 39 48.13 -1.00 -19.91
CA ALA A 39 46.82 -0.99 -19.26
C ALA A 39 45.83 -1.96 -19.88
N VAL A 40 45.87 -2.13 -21.21
CA VAL A 40 45.07 -3.14 -21.91
C VAL A 40 45.55 -4.56 -21.61
N GLU A 41 46.87 -4.80 -21.53
CA GLU A 41 47.42 -6.11 -21.12
C GLU A 41 47.03 -6.44 -19.67
N GLU A 42 47.07 -5.47 -18.75
CA GLU A 42 46.68 -5.66 -17.34
C GLU A 42 45.18 -5.98 -17.21
N VAL A 43 44.33 -5.36 -18.03
CA VAL A 43 42.89 -5.66 -18.09
C VAL A 43 42.65 -7.04 -18.71
N VAL A 44 43.39 -7.44 -19.76
CA VAL A 44 43.25 -8.73 -20.41
C VAL A 44 43.80 -9.87 -19.51
N GLU A 45 44.87 -9.62 -18.73
CA GLU A 45 45.37 -10.59 -17.73
C GLU A 45 44.40 -10.79 -16.57
N GLN A 46 43.63 -9.75 -16.16
CA GLN A 46 42.60 -9.88 -15.15
C GLN A 46 41.36 -10.65 -15.66
N GLU A 47 41.02 -10.53 -16.95
CA GLU A 47 39.90 -11.29 -17.54
C GLU A 47 40.23 -12.79 -17.75
N GLY A 48 41.49 -13.19 -17.68
CA GLY A 48 41.93 -14.58 -17.88
C GLY A 48 42.21 -15.38 -16.60
N ALA A 49 42.21 -14.76 -15.42
CA ALA A 49 42.45 -15.47 -14.17
C ALA A 49 41.23 -16.31 -13.78
N ALA A 50 41.43 -17.57 -13.47
CA ALA A 50 40.34 -18.42 -12.95
C ALA A 50 39.73 -17.80 -11.70
N PRO A 51 38.38 -17.77 -11.57
CA PRO A 51 37.71 -17.14 -10.44
C PRO A 51 38.21 -17.72 -9.10
N THR A 52 38.59 -16.84 -8.18
CA THR A 52 38.98 -17.24 -6.83
C THR A 52 37.72 -17.44 -5.95
N ALA A 53 37.85 -18.09 -4.82
CA ALA A 53 36.75 -18.24 -3.87
C ALA A 53 36.26 -16.85 -3.38
N GLU A 54 37.15 -15.87 -3.25
CA GLU A 54 36.86 -14.51 -2.83
C GLU A 54 36.09 -13.75 -3.93
N SER A 55 36.56 -13.74 -5.18
CA SER A 55 35.86 -13.08 -6.30
C SER A 55 34.49 -13.71 -6.58
N ASN A 56 34.34 -15.04 -6.38
CA ASN A 56 33.05 -15.70 -6.47
C ASN A 56 32.10 -15.25 -5.33
N ALA A 57 32.59 -15.11 -4.08
CA ALA A 57 31.81 -14.65 -2.97
C ALA A 57 31.31 -13.21 -3.19
N GLU A 58 32.16 -12.31 -3.70
CA GLU A 58 31.78 -10.94 -4.06
C GLU A 58 30.73 -10.91 -5.18
N ALA A 59 30.91 -11.72 -6.22
CA ALA A 59 29.92 -11.82 -7.31
C ALA A 59 28.56 -12.34 -6.81
N ILE A 60 28.54 -13.32 -5.92
CA ILE A 60 27.32 -13.86 -5.30
C ILE A 60 26.66 -12.78 -4.44
N ALA A 61 27.40 -12.03 -3.64
CA ALA A 61 26.87 -10.94 -2.82
C ALA A 61 26.27 -9.82 -3.71
N ALA A 62 26.93 -9.48 -4.81
CA ALA A 62 26.41 -8.48 -5.75
C ALA A 62 25.11 -8.95 -6.43
N VAL A 63 25.02 -10.23 -6.82
CA VAL A 63 23.78 -10.81 -7.37
C VAL A 63 22.65 -10.79 -6.34
N GLN A 64 22.93 -11.15 -5.08
CA GLN A 64 21.94 -11.09 -4.01
C GLN A 64 21.44 -9.64 -3.80
N THR A 65 22.36 -8.69 -3.68
CA THR A 65 22.01 -7.27 -3.53
C THR A 65 21.12 -6.78 -4.69
N ASN A 66 21.50 -7.09 -5.93
CA ASN A 66 20.69 -6.70 -7.09
C ASN A 66 19.29 -7.35 -7.08
N ALA A 67 19.21 -8.62 -6.65
CA ALA A 67 17.93 -9.31 -6.52
C ALA A 67 17.04 -8.68 -5.43
N ASP A 68 17.62 -8.23 -4.31
CA ASP A 68 16.90 -7.55 -3.23
C ASP A 68 16.32 -6.21 -3.72
N TYR A 69 17.10 -5.42 -4.48
CA TYR A 69 16.59 -4.18 -5.10
C TYR A 69 15.44 -4.47 -6.07
N VAL A 70 15.61 -5.43 -6.98
CA VAL A 70 14.58 -5.78 -7.96
C VAL A 70 13.31 -6.23 -7.26
N TRP A 71 13.42 -7.14 -6.29
CA TRP A 71 12.27 -7.64 -5.55
C TRP A 71 11.55 -6.52 -4.79
N THR A 72 12.28 -5.70 -4.05
CA THR A 72 11.71 -4.60 -3.26
C THR A 72 11.00 -3.57 -4.14
N LEU A 73 11.58 -3.21 -5.29
CA LEU A 73 10.96 -2.28 -6.24
C LEU A 73 9.72 -2.88 -6.92
N VAL A 74 9.79 -4.14 -7.36
CA VAL A 74 8.61 -4.84 -7.92
C VAL A 74 7.49 -4.92 -6.88
N ALA A 75 7.82 -5.24 -5.63
CA ALA A 75 6.86 -5.26 -4.53
C ALA A 75 6.25 -3.88 -4.28
N ALA A 76 7.06 -2.81 -4.29
CA ALA A 76 6.56 -1.44 -4.17
C ALA A 76 5.58 -1.09 -5.30
N PHE A 77 5.86 -1.47 -6.55
CA PHE A 77 4.97 -1.23 -7.69
C PHE A 77 3.67 -2.03 -7.60
N LEU A 78 3.72 -3.26 -7.09
CA LEU A 78 2.51 -4.05 -6.82
C LEU A 78 1.64 -3.39 -5.75
N VAL A 79 2.24 -2.86 -4.68
CA VAL A 79 1.49 -2.11 -3.65
C VAL A 79 0.99 -0.77 -4.19
N PHE A 80 1.75 -0.07 -5.03
CA PHE A 80 1.25 1.13 -5.71
C PHE A 80 -0.01 0.85 -6.54
N LEU A 81 -0.08 -0.30 -7.22
CA LEU A 81 -1.27 -0.71 -7.97
C LEU A 81 -2.51 -0.87 -7.06
N MET A 82 -2.33 -1.08 -5.74
CA MET A 82 -3.44 -1.13 -4.79
C MET A 82 -4.19 0.21 -4.71
N GLN A 83 -3.58 1.36 -5.03
CA GLN A 83 -4.30 2.63 -5.11
C GLN A 83 -5.41 2.60 -6.17
N ALA A 84 -5.15 1.98 -7.33
CA ALA A 84 -6.19 1.75 -8.32
C ALA A 84 -7.26 0.77 -7.80
N GLY A 85 -6.85 -0.24 -7.04
CA GLY A 85 -7.76 -1.18 -6.36
C GLY A 85 -8.69 -0.47 -5.37
N PHE A 86 -8.16 0.38 -4.50
CA PHE A 86 -8.96 1.18 -3.56
C PHE A 86 -9.92 2.12 -4.30
N ALA A 87 -9.43 2.85 -5.30
CA ALA A 87 -10.28 3.73 -6.10
C ALA A 87 -11.48 2.98 -6.72
N LEU A 88 -11.28 1.78 -7.23
CA LEU A 88 -12.33 0.96 -7.82
C LEU A 88 -13.29 0.37 -6.78
N VAL A 89 -12.79 -0.10 -5.63
CA VAL A 89 -13.63 -0.60 -4.53
C VAL A 89 -14.51 0.53 -4.00
N GLU A 90 -13.91 1.66 -3.66
CA GLU A 90 -14.64 2.79 -3.10
C GLU A 90 -15.65 3.37 -4.10
N THR A 91 -15.25 3.58 -5.36
CA THR A 91 -16.14 4.05 -6.42
C THR A 91 -17.30 3.10 -6.61
N GLY A 92 -17.02 1.80 -6.71
CA GLY A 92 -18.06 0.79 -6.94
C GLY A 92 -19.05 0.64 -5.79
N MET A 93 -18.60 0.84 -4.54
CA MET A 93 -19.42 0.73 -3.32
C MET A 93 -20.13 2.04 -2.95
N THR A 94 -19.87 3.15 -3.62
CA THR A 94 -20.50 4.46 -3.40
C THR A 94 -21.46 4.81 -4.53
N ARG A 95 -22.19 5.93 -4.39
CA ARG A 95 -23.15 6.37 -5.40
C ARG A 95 -22.44 7.04 -6.59
N ALA A 96 -22.96 6.82 -7.81
CA ALA A 96 -22.39 7.25 -9.10
C ALA A 96 -22.03 8.75 -9.15
N LYS A 97 -22.83 9.59 -8.50
CA LYS A 97 -22.64 11.04 -8.42
C LYS A 97 -21.42 11.54 -7.63
N ASN A 98 -20.64 10.59 -7.09
CA ASN A 98 -19.41 10.85 -6.34
C ASN A 98 -18.19 10.10 -6.92
N ALA A 99 -18.31 9.49 -8.09
CA ALA A 99 -17.28 8.60 -8.63
C ALA A 99 -15.99 9.34 -8.98
N VAL A 100 -16.08 10.55 -9.58
CA VAL A 100 -14.91 11.40 -9.84
C VAL A 100 -14.26 11.83 -8.52
N ASN A 101 -15.07 12.28 -7.56
CA ASN A 101 -14.56 12.71 -6.25
C ASN A 101 -13.79 11.58 -5.55
N ILE A 102 -14.29 10.36 -5.61
CA ILE A 102 -13.60 9.19 -5.05
C ILE A 102 -12.28 8.92 -5.76
N CYS A 103 -12.26 8.89 -7.10
CA CYS A 103 -11.03 8.68 -7.86
C CYS A 103 -9.98 9.77 -7.58
N MET A 104 -10.43 11.04 -7.53
CA MET A 104 -9.52 12.15 -7.23
C MET A 104 -8.99 12.11 -5.80
N LYS A 105 -9.79 11.69 -4.83
CA LYS A 105 -9.32 11.46 -3.47
C LYS A 105 -8.20 10.41 -3.43
N ASN A 106 -8.41 9.25 -4.05
CA ASN A 106 -7.42 8.18 -4.08
C ASN A 106 -6.13 8.56 -4.84
N LEU A 107 -6.22 9.39 -5.90
CA LEU A 107 -5.04 9.94 -6.56
C LEU A 107 -4.29 10.92 -5.65
N MET A 108 -5.02 11.76 -4.95
CA MET A 108 -4.43 12.85 -4.19
C MET A 108 -3.94 12.41 -2.80
N ASP A 109 -4.51 11.38 -2.18
CA ASP A 109 -3.94 10.83 -0.95
C ASP A 109 -2.57 10.21 -1.20
N PHE A 110 -2.40 9.52 -2.33
CA PHE A 110 -1.08 9.05 -2.75
C PHE A 110 -0.13 10.22 -3.02
N SER A 111 -0.56 11.22 -3.80
CA SER A 111 0.29 12.34 -4.22
C SER A 111 0.71 13.21 -3.02
N VAL A 112 -0.26 13.66 -2.22
CA VAL A 112 -0.01 14.47 -1.02
C VAL A 112 0.68 13.64 0.06
N GLY A 113 0.26 12.38 0.24
CA GLY A 113 0.85 11.46 1.18
C GLY A 113 2.32 11.17 0.91
N SER A 114 2.68 10.92 -0.35
CA SER A 114 4.08 10.71 -0.76
C SER A 114 4.95 11.93 -0.46
N LEU A 115 4.47 13.14 -0.78
CA LEU A 115 5.19 14.37 -0.50
C LEU A 115 5.34 14.63 1.01
N ALA A 116 4.27 14.42 1.79
CA ALA A 116 4.29 14.60 3.23
C ALA A 116 5.18 13.55 3.93
N PHE A 117 5.13 12.30 3.46
CA PHE A 117 5.99 11.23 3.95
C PHE A 117 7.46 11.48 3.60
N TRP A 118 7.76 11.95 2.39
CA TRP A 118 9.10 12.36 2.00
C TRP A 118 9.62 13.52 2.86
N LEU A 119 8.80 14.56 3.04
CA LEU A 119 9.22 15.78 3.74
C LEU A 119 9.47 15.53 5.23
N ILE A 120 8.60 14.77 5.89
CA ILE A 120 8.58 14.62 7.35
C ILE A 120 8.47 13.14 7.76
N GLY A 121 7.52 12.42 7.20
CA GLY A 121 7.08 11.13 7.71
C GLY A 121 8.19 10.08 7.75
N PHE A 122 9.01 9.99 6.72
CA PHE A 122 10.11 9.02 6.66
C PHE A 122 11.12 9.24 7.79
N GLY A 123 11.55 10.48 8.01
CA GLY A 123 12.46 10.82 9.10
C GLY A 123 11.88 10.54 10.49
N VAL A 124 10.58 10.81 10.68
CA VAL A 124 9.85 10.48 11.92
C VAL A 124 9.79 8.97 12.14
N MET A 125 9.57 8.17 11.08
CA MET A 125 9.38 6.73 11.18
C MET A 125 10.70 5.96 11.33
N PHE A 126 11.70 6.29 10.53
CA PHE A 126 12.91 5.50 10.31
C PHE A 126 14.22 6.20 10.64
N GLY A 127 14.18 7.50 10.93
CA GLY A 127 15.36 8.25 11.32
C GLY A 127 15.92 7.81 12.68
N ALA A 128 17.13 8.23 13.00
CA ALA A 128 17.79 7.93 14.28
C ALA A 128 16.87 8.28 15.46
N ASN A 129 16.64 7.34 16.34
CA ASN A 129 15.67 7.41 17.43
C ASN A 129 16.30 6.99 18.77
N SER A 130 16.73 7.96 19.56
CA SER A 130 17.32 7.71 20.88
C SER A 130 16.30 7.45 21.99
N THR A 131 15.03 7.79 21.76
CA THR A 131 13.96 7.72 22.77
C THR A 131 13.06 6.50 22.64
N GLY A 132 13.07 5.84 21.48
CA GLY A 132 12.13 4.76 21.11
C GLY A 132 10.76 5.27 20.68
N TRP A 133 10.53 6.59 20.56
CA TRP A 133 9.23 7.17 20.25
C TRP A 133 9.09 7.64 18.80
N PHE A 134 10.11 8.29 18.26
CA PHE A 134 10.14 8.76 16.87
C PHE A 134 11.55 9.15 16.43
N GLY A 135 11.80 9.09 15.14
CA GLY A 135 13.06 9.49 14.52
C GLY A 135 13.22 11.00 14.40
N THR A 136 14.46 11.43 14.34
CA THR A 136 14.84 12.86 14.32
C THR A 136 15.80 13.23 13.18
N THR A 137 16.16 12.28 12.32
CA THR A 137 17.04 12.44 11.14
C THR A 137 16.38 11.96 9.87
N GLY A 138 17.04 12.05 8.73
CA GLY A 138 16.56 11.46 7.46
C GLY A 138 15.38 12.20 6.80
N PHE A 139 15.04 13.41 7.26
CA PHE A 139 14.01 14.24 6.62
C PHE A 139 14.41 14.58 5.18
N MET A 140 13.47 14.50 4.25
CA MET A 140 13.71 14.72 2.82
C MET A 140 14.79 13.80 2.23
N LEU A 141 15.01 12.63 2.82
CA LEU A 141 16.07 11.66 2.48
C LEU A 141 17.48 12.26 2.56
N SER A 142 17.70 13.18 3.50
CA SER A 142 18.97 13.89 3.68
C SER A 142 20.15 12.96 4.00
N ASP A 143 19.89 11.79 4.57
CA ASP A 143 20.92 10.82 4.94
C ASP A 143 21.69 10.29 3.72
N TYR A 144 21.08 10.30 2.52
CA TYR A 144 21.79 9.94 1.29
C TYR A 144 23.03 10.81 1.04
N ALA A 145 22.96 12.09 1.38
CA ALA A 145 24.11 12.99 1.21
C ALA A 145 25.31 12.63 2.09
N THR A 146 25.06 11.90 3.19
CA THR A 146 26.09 11.45 4.14
C THR A 146 26.53 10.01 3.86
N ASP A 147 25.59 9.12 3.67
CA ASP A 147 25.82 7.68 3.64
C ASP A 147 26.06 7.16 2.23
N ASN A 148 25.59 7.90 1.21
CA ASN A 148 25.65 7.56 -0.21
C ASN A 148 25.15 6.12 -0.51
N ASP A 149 24.15 5.66 0.26
CA ASP A 149 23.55 4.34 0.12
C ASP A 149 22.28 4.41 -0.76
N PRO A 150 22.32 3.87 -1.99
CA PRO A 150 21.15 3.85 -2.87
C PRO A 150 19.97 3.03 -2.33
N TRP A 151 20.21 2.12 -1.36
CA TRP A 151 19.14 1.34 -0.72
C TRP A 151 18.07 2.21 -0.09
N LEU A 152 18.45 3.38 0.40
CA LEU A 152 17.52 4.38 0.93
C LEU A 152 16.36 4.68 -0.04
N PHE A 153 16.63 4.78 -1.35
CA PHE A 153 15.58 5.08 -2.33
C PHE A 153 14.63 3.90 -2.56
N ALA A 154 15.14 2.67 -2.64
CA ALA A 154 14.34 1.47 -2.77
C ALA A 154 13.48 1.24 -1.51
N PHE A 155 14.05 1.42 -0.34
CA PHE A 155 13.35 1.32 0.92
C PHE A 155 12.30 2.42 1.09
N TRP A 156 12.63 3.68 0.73
CA TRP A 156 11.70 4.79 0.81
C TRP A 156 10.46 4.59 -0.07
N ILE A 157 10.63 4.22 -1.34
CA ILE A 157 9.47 4.04 -2.22
C ILE A 157 8.60 2.88 -1.75
N PHE A 158 9.19 1.79 -1.22
CA PHE A 158 8.46 0.69 -0.62
C PHE A 158 7.66 1.15 0.60
N GLN A 159 8.24 1.93 1.50
CA GLN A 159 7.53 2.43 2.69
C GLN A 159 6.50 3.51 2.36
N THR A 160 6.72 4.31 1.31
CA THR A 160 5.77 5.34 0.86
C THR A 160 4.43 4.75 0.46
N VAL A 161 4.41 3.64 -0.26
CA VAL A 161 3.15 3.00 -0.70
C VAL A 161 2.36 2.42 0.48
N PHE A 162 3.00 2.06 1.59
CA PHE A 162 2.35 1.66 2.84
C PHE A 162 1.72 2.85 3.57
N ALA A 163 2.43 3.98 3.65
CA ALA A 163 1.90 5.21 4.23
C ALA A 163 0.67 5.71 3.46
N ALA A 164 0.71 5.69 2.13
CA ALA A 164 -0.42 6.02 1.27
C ALA A 164 -1.59 5.05 1.48
N THR A 165 -1.32 3.75 1.65
CA THR A 165 -2.37 2.77 1.96
C THR A 165 -3.09 3.08 3.28
N ALA A 166 -2.38 3.50 4.32
CA ALA A 166 -3.01 3.92 5.57
C ALA A 166 -3.92 5.15 5.39
N ALA A 167 -3.55 6.09 4.52
CA ALA A 167 -4.35 7.28 4.23
C ALA A 167 -5.62 6.95 3.42
N THR A 168 -5.51 6.11 2.40
CA THR A 168 -6.64 5.75 1.53
C THR A 168 -7.73 4.97 2.29
N ILE A 169 -7.38 4.19 3.32
CA ILE A 169 -8.35 3.49 4.18
C ILE A 169 -9.37 4.48 4.81
N VAL A 170 -8.92 5.66 5.22
CA VAL A 170 -9.79 6.69 5.81
C VAL A 170 -10.79 7.24 4.81
N SER A 171 -10.40 7.32 3.53
CA SER A 171 -11.25 7.78 2.42
C SER A 171 -12.60 7.06 2.39
N GLY A 172 -12.57 5.74 2.43
CA GLY A 172 -13.76 4.90 2.31
C GLY A 172 -14.81 5.17 3.37
N ALA A 173 -14.39 5.31 4.65
CA ALA A 173 -15.30 5.57 5.76
C ALA A 173 -15.93 6.97 5.72
N MET A 174 -15.28 7.95 5.09
CA MET A 174 -15.72 9.33 5.01
C MET A 174 -16.30 9.70 3.63
N ALA A 175 -16.43 8.73 2.74
CA ALA A 175 -16.88 8.92 1.36
C ALA A 175 -18.25 9.60 1.27
N GLU A 176 -18.48 10.30 0.14
CA GLU A 176 -19.72 10.95 -0.28
C GLU A 176 -20.12 12.25 0.46
N ARG A 177 -19.39 12.66 1.53
CA ARG A 177 -19.76 13.85 2.33
C ARG A 177 -18.59 14.69 2.81
N THR A 178 -17.34 14.31 2.54
CA THR A 178 -16.14 15.03 3.00
C THR A 178 -15.73 16.08 1.98
N LYS A 179 -15.46 17.32 2.42
CA LYS A 179 -14.85 18.35 1.58
C LYS A 179 -13.48 17.91 1.07
N PHE A 180 -13.20 18.15 -0.20
CA PHE A 180 -11.96 17.76 -0.84
C PHE A 180 -10.73 18.42 -0.18
N ALA A 181 -10.79 19.70 0.13
CA ALA A 181 -9.72 20.40 0.83
C ALA A 181 -9.39 19.77 2.20
N SER A 182 -10.42 19.37 2.96
CA SER A 182 -10.25 18.72 4.26
C SER A 182 -9.67 17.32 4.12
N TYR A 183 -9.96 16.65 3.02
CA TYR A 183 -9.38 15.39 2.63
C TYR A 183 -7.85 15.50 2.46
N LEU A 184 -7.38 16.49 1.69
CA LEU A 184 -5.96 16.73 1.47
C LEU A 184 -5.22 17.01 2.79
N LEU A 185 -5.84 17.79 3.68
CA LEU A 185 -5.25 18.11 4.98
C LEU A 185 -5.05 16.87 5.86
N TYR A 186 -6.05 15.98 5.95
CA TYR A 186 -5.87 14.81 6.78
C TYR A 186 -4.90 13.79 6.16
N SER A 187 -4.88 13.66 4.82
CA SER A 187 -3.91 12.79 4.14
C SER A 187 -2.48 13.23 4.45
N ALA A 188 -2.21 14.55 4.37
CA ALA A 188 -0.91 15.09 4.75
C ALA A 188 -0.58 14.85 6.23
N PHE A 189 -1.51 15.11 7.14
CA PHE A 189 -1.29 14.97 8.58
C PHE A 189 -1.08 13.50 8.98
N LEU A 190 -1.88 12.59 8.41
CA LEU A 190 -1.78 11.16 8.70
C LEU A 190 -0.42 10.61 8.24
N THR A 191 0.00 10.94 7.02
CA THR A 191 1.24 10.40 6.42
C THR A 191 2.50 11.11 6.91
N ALA A 192 2.41 12.37 7.37
CA ALA A 192 3.54 13.08 7.99
C ALA A 192 3.76 12.70 9.45
N LEU A 193 2.69 12.37 10.20
CA LEU A 193 2.80 12.26 11.66
C LEU A 193 2.15 11.01 12.25
N VAL A 194 0.86 10.77 12.00
CA VAL A 194 0.11 9.74 12.75
C VAL A 194 0.62 8.34 12.43
N TYR A 195 0.70 8.01 11.15
CA TYR A 195 1.25 6.74 10.66
C TYR A 195 2.74 6.59 11.01
N PRO A 196 3.61 7.58 10.72
CA PRO A 196 5.04 7.44 10.99
C PRO A 196 5.39 7.27 12.47
N VAL A 197 4.71 7.94 13.38
CA VAL A 197 4.98 7.78 14.82
C VAL A 197 4.65 6.38 15.29
N PHE A 198 3.49 5.83 14.91
CA PHE A 198 3.19 4.43 15.26
C PHE A 198 4.12 3.45 14.54
N GLY A 199 4.44 3.71 13.28
CA GLY A 199 5.40 2.93 12.52
C GLY A 199 6.79 2.93 13.15
N SER A 200 7.24 4.07 13.69
CA SER A 200 8.50 4.15 14.45
C SER A 200 8.50 3.25 15.69
N TRP A 201 7.34 3.08 16.35
CA TRP A 201 7.25 2.20 17.54
C TRP A 201 7.41 0.72 17.21
N ALA A 202 6.96 0.29 16.02
CA ALA A 202 6.85 -1.11 15.62
C ALA A 202 7.90 -1.54 14.59
N TRP A 203 8.41 -0.62 13.76
CA TRP A 203 9.26 -0.88 12.59
C TRP A 203 10.48 0.05 12.50
N GLY A 204 10.76 0.83 13.53
CA GLY A 204 11.84 1.83 13.49
C GLY A 204 13.20 1.25 13.13
N SER A 205 13.52 0.04 13.58
CA SER A 205 14.82 -0.61 13.33
C SER A 205 15.00 -1.14 11.90
N LEU A 206 13.97 -1.11 11.07
CA LEU A 206 14.10 -1.51 9.67
C LEU A 206 15.05 -0.60 8.86
N TYR A 207 15.42 0.56 9.42
CA TYR A 207 16.44 1.43 8.85
C TYR A 207 17.40 1.94 9.95
N GLN A 208 17.26 3.16 10.45
CA GLN A 208 18.20 3.77 11.42
C GLN A 208 17.60 3.93 12.82
N GLY A 209 16.31 3.72 12.96
CA GLY A 209 15.60 3.94 14.22
C GLY A 209 15.59 2.75 15.15
N GLY A 210 14.60 2.72 16.03
CA GLY A 210 14.29 1.62 16.95
C GLY A 210 13.08 2.01 17.78
N GLY A 211 12.14 1.07 17.94
CA GLY A 211 10.85 1.32 18.56
C GLY A 211 10.66 0.66 19.92
N TRP A 212 9.88 1.29 20.79
CA TRP A 212 9.60 0.72 22.11
C TRP A 212 8.70 -0.53 22.05
N LEU A 213 7.79 -0.63 21.06
CA LEU A 213 6.98 -1.82 20.84
C LEU A 213 7.81 -2.96 20.27
N GLU A 214 8.62 -2.66 19.27
CA GLU A 214 9.57 -3.58 18.67
C GLU A 214 10.53 -4.17 19.72
N GLY A 215 11.10 -3.32 20.59
CA GLY A 215 11.94 -3.74 21.70
C GLY A 215 11.23 -4.65 22.73
N ARG A 216 9.90 -4.77 22.68
CA ARG A 216 9.09 -5.70 23.47
C ARG A 216 8.76 -7.00 22.75
N GLY A 217 9.20 -7.16 21.49
CA GLY A 217 8.87 -8.30 20.67
C GLY A 217 7.46 -8.24 20.05
N PHE A 218 7.00 -7.04 19.69
CA PHE A 218 5.75 -6.87 18.95
C PHE A 218 5.87 -7.46 17.56
N ILE A 219 4.90 -8.28 17.17
CA ILE A 219 4.87 -8.98 15.88
C ILE A 219 3.85 -8.30 14.96
N ASP A 220 4.34 -7.64 13.94
CA ASP A 220 3.52 -7.11 12.85
C ASP A 220 4.38 -7.05 11.58
N PHE A 221 4.50 -8.21 10.89
CA PHE A 221 5.45 -8.39 9.80
C PHE A 221 5.19 -7.42 8.64
N ALA A 222 3.94 -7.30 8.20
CA ALA A 222 3.59 -6.48 7.05
C ALA A 222 2.51 -5.41 7.33
N GLY A 223 1.99 -5.26 8.55
CA GLY A 223 1.19 -4.09 8.91
C GLY A 223 -0.31 -4.31 9.17
N SER A 224 -0.74 -5.46 9.73
CA SER A 224 -2.13 -5.53 10.23
C SER A 224 -2.44 -4.40 11.21
N THR A 225 -1.46 -4.00 12.04
CA THR A 225 -1.61 -2.85 12.94
C THR A 225 -1.06 -1.58 12.30
N VAL A 226 0.22 -1.59 11.88
CA VAL A 226 0.94 -0.38 11.44
C VAL A 226 0.21 0.33 10.31
N VAL A 227 -0.32 -0.42 9.35
CA VAL A 227 -1.05 0.15 8.21
C VAL A 227 -2.55 0.07 8.43
N HIS A 228 -3.08 -1.15 8.60
CA HIS A 228 -4.51 -1.35 8.55
C HIS A 228 -5.23 -0.87 9.80
N SER A 229 -4.77 -1.20 11.00
CA SER A 229 -5.42 -0.70 12.22
C SER A 229 -5.25 0.80 12.39
N VAL A 230 -4.07 1.37 12.08
CA VAL A 230 -3.87 2.83 12.13
C VAL A 230 -4.83 3.53 11.17
N GLY A 231 -4.91 3.10 9.90
CA GLY A 231 -5.87 3.63 8.94
C GLY A 231 -7.33 3.41 9.37
N GLY A 232 -7.69 2.22 9.86
CA GLY A 232 -9.03 1.86 10.28
C GLY A 232 -9.52 2.62 11.52
N TRP A 233 -8.65 2.88 12.50
CA TRP A 233 -9.00 3.69 13.68
C TRP A 233 -9.05 5.19 13.36
N ALA A 234 -8.20 5.67 12.46
CA ALA A 234 -8.32 7.01 11.89
C ALA A 234 -9.64 7.18 11.12
N ALA A 235 -10.05 6.17 10.35
CA ALA A 235 -11.32 6.11 9.65
C ALA A 235 -12.51 6.16 10.62
N LEU A 236 -12.45 5.43 11.73
CA LEU A 236 -13.46 5.49 12.79
C LEU A 236 -13.57 6.90 13.38
N ALA A 237 -12.45 7.55 13.69
CA ALA A 237 -12.44 8.92 14.20
C ALA A 237 -13.10 9.88 13.20
N GLY A 238 -12.76 9.77 11.91
CA GLY A 238 -13.36 10.57 10.85
C GLY A 238 -14.85 10.34 10.71
N ALA A 239 -15.32 9.10 10.67
CA ALA A 239 -16.72 8.74 10.57
C ALA A 239 -17.57 9.29 11.75
N VAL A 240 -17.02 9.23 12.97
CA VAL A 240 -17.68 9.78 14.18
C VAL A 240 -17.80 11.29 14.10
N VAL A 241 -16.72 12.01 13.71
CA VAL A 241 -16.71 13.49 13.70
C VAL A 241 -17.55 14.07 12.56
N ILE A 242 -17.53 13.44 11.38
CA ILE A 242 -18.27 13.93 10.20
C ILE A 242 -19.76 13.57 10.29
N GLY A 243 -20.10 12.46 10.93
CA GLY A 243 -21.46 11.94 11.05
C GLY A 243 -21.94 11.17 9.81
N PRO A 244 -23.15 10.57 9.86
CA PRO A 244 -23.69 9.74 8.80
C PRO A 244 -24.09 10.55 7.57
N ARG A 245 -24.10 9.88 6.39
CA ARG A 245 -24.65 10.43 5.14
C ARG A 245 -26.13 10.80 5.29
N LEU A 246 -26.56 11.80 4.55
CA LEU A 246 -27.95 12.21 4.50
C LEU A 246 -28.86 11.04 4.14
N GLY A 247 -29.86 10.78 4.98
CA GLY A 247 -30.83 9.71 4.76
C GLY A 247 -30.33 8.30 5.09
N ARG A 248 -29.10 8.12 5.58
CA ARG A 248 -28.57 6.79 5.96
C ARG A 248 -29.37 6.12 7.06
N TYR A 249 -29.88 6.89 8.01
CA TYR A 249 -30.72 6.39 9.09
C TYR A 249 -32.13 7.02 9.00
N GLY A 250 -33.16 6.17 9.19
CA GLY A 250 -34.55 6.59 9.22
C GLY A 250 -34.91 7.36 10.49
N PRO A 251 -36.15 7.91 10.56
CA PRO A 251 -36.66 8.54 11.80
C PRO A 251 -36.73 7.57 12.99
N ASP A 252 -36.85 6.27 12.71
CA ASP A 252 -36.80 5.18 13.68
C ASP A 252 -35.35 4.79 14.07
N GLY A 253 -34.37 5.46 13.52
CA GLY A 253 -32.94 5.22 13.75
C GLY A 253 -32.38 3.96 13.09
N LYS A 254 -33.18 3.26 12.28
CA LYS A 254 -32.69 2.06 11.55
C LYS A 254 -31.89 2.45 10.32
N PRO A 255 -30.84 1.68 10.00
CA PRO A 255 -30.06 1.91 8.79
C PRO A 255 -30.92 1.66 7.53
N ARG A 256 -30.76 2.51 6.53
CA ARG A 256 -31.35 2.38 5.21
C ARG A 256 -30.25 1.97 4.24
N ALA A 257 -30.57 1.02 3.35
CA ALA A 257 -29.61 0.58 2.33
C ALA A 257 -29.25 1.78 1.41
N MET A 258 -27.96 1.99 1.21
CA MET A 258 -27.39 2.92 0.23
C MET A 258 -26.42 2.10 -0.63
N PRO A 259 -26.94 1.32 -1.60
CA PRO A 259 -26.11 0.43 -2.40
C PRO A 259 -25.12 1.22 -3.24
N GLY A 260 -23.94 0.64 -3.43
CA GLY A 260 -22.97 1.09 -4.41
C GLY A 260 -23.56 1.00 -5.84
N HIS A 261 -23.08 1.87 -6.70
CA HIS A 261 -23.63 1.95 -8.05
C HIS A 261 -23.06 0.89 -9.00
N ASN A 262 -21.88 0.31 -8.69
CA ASN A 262 -21.22 -0.62 -9.60
C ASN A 262 -20.39 -1.67 -8.87
N LEU A 263 -21.02 -2.78 -8.49
CA LEU A 263 -20.33 -3.88 -7.81
C LEU A 263 -19.34 -4.63 -8.71
N VAL A 264 -19.41 -4.48 -10.03
CA VAL A 264 -18.40 -5.04 -10.94
C VAL A 264 -17.07 -4.29 -10.78
N LEU A 265 -17.12 -2.95 -10.71
CA LEU A 265 -15.93 -2.15 -10.38
C LEU A 265 -15.37 -2.52 -8.99
N ALA A 266 -16.24 -2.63 -7.98
CA ALA A 266 -15.82 -3.02 -6.64
C ALA A 266 -15.13 -4.40 -6.64
N THR A 267 -15.67 -5.36 -7.38
CA THR A 267 -15.08 -6.70 -7.50
C THR A 267 -13.72 -6.66 -8.19
N LEU A 268 -13.59 -5.91 -9.28
CA LEU A 268 -12.30 -5.72 -9.95
C LEU A 268 -11.29 -5.06 -9.02
N GLY A 269 -11.73 -4.06 -8.25
CA GLY A 269 -10.91 -3.40 -7.24
C GLY A 269 -10.38 -4.38 -6.18
N VAL A 270 -11.22 -5.30 -5.68
CA VAL A 270 -10.78 -6.33 -4.73
C VAL A 270 -9.76 -7.28 -5.35
N PHE A 271 -9.90 -7.67 -6.63
CA PHE A 271 -8.87 -8.47 -7.30
C PHE A 271 -7.54 -7.73 -7.45
N LEU A 272 -7.57 -6.44 -7.78
CA LEU A 272 -6.36 -5.62 -7.84
C LEU A 272 -5.70 -5.44 -6.47
N LEU A 273 -6.50 -5.25 -5.41
CA LEU A 273 -6.00 -5.23 -4.03
C LEU A 273 -5.37 -6.56 -3.64
N TRP A 274 -6.03 -7.68 -3.95
CA TRP A 274 -5.50 -9.02 -3.68
C TRP A 274 -4.17 -9.26 -4.44
N PHE A 275 -4.13 -8.90 -5.71
CA PHE A 275 -2.91 -8.99 -6.51
C PHE A 275 -1.78 -8.14 -5.92
N GLY A 276 -2.06 -6.89 -5.55
CA GLY A 276 -1.09 -6.01 -4.88
C GLY A 276 -0.64 -6.54 -3.52
N TRP A 277 -1.47 -7.36 -2.85
CA TRP A 277 -1.10 -7.98 -1.57
C TRP A 277 0.07 -8.95 -1.66
N PHE A 278 0.35 -9.49 -2.85
CA PHE A 278 1.57 -10.26 -3.11
C PHE A 278 2.83 -9.36 -3.11
N GLY A 279 2.69 -8.08 -3.38
CA GLY A 279 3.73 -7.07 -3.10
C GLY A 279 3.74 -6.62 -1.64
N PHE A 280 2.57 -6.54 -1.00
CA PHE A 280 2.42 -6.07 0.38
C PHE A 280 3.07 -7.05 1.39
N ASN A 281 2.59 -8.28 1.43
CA ASN A 281 3.05 -9.28 2.40
C ASN A 281 4.40 -9.93 2.00
N PRO A 282 4.53 -10.63 0.87
CA PRO A 282 5.82 -11.17 0.46
C PRO A 282 6.91 -10.10 0.24
N GLY A 283 6.52 -8.90 -0.24
CA GLY A 283 7.44 -7.78 -0.42
C GLY A 283 8.06 -7.26 0.88
N SER A 284 7.37 -7.44 2.02
CA SER A 284 7.87 -7.02 3.33
C SER A 284 9.12 -7.79 3.81
N THR A 285 9.55 -8.82 3.09
CA THR A 285 10.90 -9.38 3.25
C THR A 285 12.00 -8.38 2.93
N THR A 286 11.73 -7.41 2.05
CA THR A 286 12.70 -6.45 1.49
C THR A 286 13.99 -7.12 1.00
N ALA A 287 13.93 -8.40 0.70
CA ALA A 287 15.02 -9.23 0.23
C ALA A 287 14.48 -10.37 -0.63
N ALA A 288 15.21 -10.78 -1.65
CA ALA A 288 14.90 -11.95 -2.47
C ALA A 288 15.26 -13.22 -1.68
N SER A 289 14.27 -13.80 -1.01
CA SER A 289 14.41 -15.01 -0.21
C SER A 289 13.39 -16.09 -0.59
N THR A 290 13.62 -17.32 -0.17
CA THR A 290 12.68 -18.43 -0.37
C THR A 290 11.40 -18.28 0.45
N ASP A 291 11.40 -17.45 1.51
CA ASP A 291 10.26 -17.21 2.38
C ASP A 291 9.09 -16.53 1.65
N ILE A 292 9.41 -15.78 0.58
CA ILE A 292 8.43 -15.15 -0.32
C ILE A 292 7.33 -16.13 -0.74
N ALA A 293 7.71 -17.39 -1.05
CA ALA A 293 6.77 -18.41 -1.50
C ALA A 293 5.77 -18.81 -0.41
N MET A 294 6.23 -19.04 0.82
CA MET A 294 5.36 -19.37 1.95
C MET A 294 4.44 -18.20 2.31
N ILE A 295 4.98 -17.00 2.36
CA ILE A 295 4.22 -15.79 2.67
C ILE A 295 3.12 -15.56 1.62
N ALA A 296 3.41 -15.79 0.32
CA ALA A 296 2.42 -15.69 -0.74
C ALA A 296 1.29 -16.71 -0.59
N VAL A 297 1.63 -17.96 -0.24
CA VAL A 297 0.63 -19.03 0.02
C VAL A 297 -0.25 -18.67 1.20
N ASN A 298 0.33 -18.25 2.33
CA ASN A 298 -0.40 -17.86 3.53
C ASN A 298 -1.34 -16.68 3.23
N THR A 299 -0.86 -15.69 2.50
CA THR A 299 -1.65 -14.53 2.06
C THR A 299 -2.85 -14.96 1.22
N ASN A 300 -2.63 -15.78 0.20
CA ASN A 300 -3.68 -16.25 -0.70
C ASN A 300 -4.74 -17.08 0.03
N LEU A 301 -4.30 -18.03 0.88
CA LEU A 301 -5.22 -18.91 1.62
C LEU A 301 -6.10 -18.13 2.59
N ALA A 302 -5.55 -17.13 3.30
CA ALA A 302 -6.32 -16.33 4.24
C ALA A 302 -7.35 -15.43 3.52
N GLY A 303 -6.99 -14.82 2.39
CA GLY A 303 -7.95 -14.05 1.58
C GLY A 303 -9.10 -14.90 1.08
N ALA A 304 -8.79 -16.07 0.51
CA ALA A 304 -9.81 -17.02 0.03
C ALA A 304 -10.72 -17.52 1.15
N ALA A 305 -10.15 -17.90 2.30
CA ALA A 305 -10.88 -18.34 3.47
C ALA A 305 -11.79 -17.24 4.03
N GLY A 306 -11.33 -16.00 4.07
CA GLY A 306 -12.11 -14.84 4.49
C GLY A 306 -13.32 -14.59 3.60
N ALA A 307 -13.16 -14.64 2.29
CA ALA A 307 -14.26 -14.49 1.33
C ALA A 307 -15.33 -15.59 1.53
N VAL A 308 -14.91 -16.85 1.64
CA VAL A 308 -15.81 -18.00 1.85
C VAL A 308 -16.56 -17.89 3.18
N ALA A 309 -15.86 -17.56 4.25
CA ALA A 309 -16.48 -17.42 5.57
C ALA A 309 -17.48 -16.27 5.64
N ALA A 310 -17.15 -15.13 5.05
CA ALA A 310 -18.06 -13.98 4.97
C ALA A 310 -19.30 -14.32 4.13
N MET A 311 -19.14 -15.03 3.00
CA MET A 311 -20.26 -15.52 2.19
C MET A 311 -21.20 -16.39 3.02
N ILE A 312 -20.68 -17.42 3.70
CA ILE A 312 -21.46 -18.34 4.50
C ILE A 312 -22.17 -17.59 5.65
N THR A 313 -21.46 -16.69 6.34
CA THR A 313 -21.99 -15.88 7.43
C THR A 313 -23.11 -14.97 6.93
N ALA A 314 -22.89 -14.22 5.84
CA ALA A 314 -23.91 -13.36 5.26
C ALA A 314 -25.13 -14.18 4.79
N TRP A 315 -24.90 -15.31 4.13
CA TRP A 315 -26.00 -16.18 3.68
C TRP A 315 -26.84 -16.70 4.86
N THR A 316 -26.17 -17.09 5.94
CA THR A 316 -26.86 -17.60 7.14
C THR A 316 -27.69 -16.53 7.84
N PHE A 317 -27.13 -15.34 8.05
CA PHE A 317 -27.74 -14.28 8.85
C PHE A 317 -28.58 -13.30 8.04
N LEU A 318 -28.13 -12.92 6.82
CA LEU A 318 -28.82 -11.98 5.93
C LEU A 318 -29.71 -12.68 4.91
N LYS A 319 -29.72 -14.03 4.88
CA LYS A 319 -30.51 -14.89 3.99
C LYS A 319 -30.12 -14.79 2.50
N LYS A 320 -29.05 -14.10 2.17
CA LYS A 320 -28.47 -13.97 0.83
C LYS A 320 -26.94 -13.91 0.93
N PRO A 321 -26.23 -14.45 -0.07
CA PRO A 321 -24.78 -14.28 -0.18
C PRO A 321 -24.51 -12.85 -0.69
N ASP A 322 -24.53 -11.88 0.21
CA ASP A 322 -24.36 -10.46 -0.12
C ASP A 322 -22.97 -10.20 -0.68
N ALA A 323 -22.90 -9.60 -1.88
CA ALA A 323 -21.66 -9.39 -2.61
C ALA A 323 -20.69 -8.46 -1.86
N THR A 324 -21.21 -7.41 -1.22
CA THR A 324 -20.35 -6.46 -0.48
C THR A 324 -19.71 -7.11 0.74
N MET A 325 -20.43 -7.99 1.42
CA MET A 325 -19.89 -8.78 2.53
C MET A 325 -18.83 -9.78 2.06
N ILE A 326 -19.02 -10.41 0.89
CA ILE A 326 -18.01 -11.33 0.32
C ILE A 326 -16.73 -10.58 -0.04
N LEU A 327 -16.85 -9.41 -0.70
CA LEU A 327 -15.72 -8.57 -1.05
C LEU A 327 -14.95 -8.10 0.18
N ASN A 328 -15.66 -7.60 1.20
CA ASN A 328 -15.06 -7.23 2.48
C ASN A 328 -14.47 -8.44 3.21
N GLY A 329 -15.04 -9.64 3.04
CA GLY A 329 -14.51 -10.89 3.60
C GLY A 329 -13.14 -11.25 3.03
N ALA A 330 -12.96 -11.11 1.71
CA ALA A 330 -11.66 -11.31 1.07
C ALA A 330 -10.62 -10.35 1.63
N LEU A 331 -10.95 -9.05 1.68
CA LEU A 331 -10.07 -8.02 2.24
C LEU A 331 -9.78 -8.24 3.73
N ALA A 332 -10.79 -8.63 4.52
CA ALA A 332 -10.63 -8.94 5.94
C ALA A 332 -9.68 -10.12 6.18
N GLY A 333 -9.75 -11.16 5.34
CA GLY A 333 -8.81 -12.29 5.36
C GLY A 333 -7.38 -11.86 5.05
N LEU A 334 -7.21 -11.01 4.03
CA LEU A 334 -5.92 -10.44 3.66
C LEU A 334 -5.34 -9.55 4.77
N VAL A 335 -6.14 -8.66 5.36
CA VAL A 335 -5.75 -7.84 6.51
C VAL A 335 -5.41 -8.69 7.72
N GLY A 336 -6.22 -9.71 8.01
CA GLY A 336 -6.06 -10.59 9.17
C GLY A 336 -4.78 -11.42 9.14
N ILE A 337 -4.24 -11.74 7.96
CA ILE A 337 -3.00 -12.50 7.83
C ILE A 337 -1.74 -11.62 7.82
N THR A 338 -1.89 -10.33 7.53
CA THR A 338 -0.78 -9.43 7.21
C THR A 338 0.28 -9.34 8.32
N ALA A 339 -0.10 -9.33 9.62
CA ALA A 339 0.87 -9.33 10.72
C ALA A 339 1.64 -10.64 10.86
N GLY A 340 0.97 -11.77 10.55
CA GLY A 340 1.51 -13.10 10.81
C GLY A 340 1.94 -13.89 9.58
N CYS A 341 1.85 -13.31 8.38
CA CYS A 341 2.01 -14.06 7.13
C CYS A 341 3.36 -14.79 7.00
N ALA A 342 4.41 -14.28 7.66
CA ALA A 342 5.76 -14.87 7.67
C ALA A 342 5.98 -15.89 8.81
N ASN A 343 5.13 -15.87 9.85
CA ASN A 343 5.39 -16.64 11.07
C ASN A 343 4.25 -17.60 11.47
N VAL A 344 3.31 -17.85 10.55
CA VAL A 344 2.22 -18.85 10.76
C VAL A 344 2.26 -19.95 9.71
N THR A 345 1.65 -21.09 10.01
CA THR A 345 1.55 -22.19 9.03
C THR A 345 0.41 -21.93 8.03
N PRO A 346 0.42 -22.59 6.85
CA PRO A 346 -0.68 -22.50 5.89
C PRO A 346 -2.05 -22.89 6.47
N LEU A 347 -2.10 -23.90 7.36
CA LEU A 347 -3.35 -24.26 8.07
C LEU A 347 -3.82 -23.14 8.98
N SER A 348 -2.91 -22.54 9.75
CA SER A 348 -3.23 -21.40 10.60
C SER A 348 -3.73 -20.22 9.79
N SER A 349 -3.15 -19.95 8.59
CA SER A 349 -3.60 -18.85 7.73
C SER A 349 -5.05 -19.03 7.25
N VAL A 350 -5.47 -20.27 6.96
CA VAL A 350 -6.88 -20.59 6.65
C VAL A 350 -7.78 -20.27 7.85
N VAL A 351 -7.40 -20.69 9.06
CA VAL A 351 -8.18 -20.41 10.28
C VAL A 351 -8.27 -18.90 10.55
N ILE A 352 -7.17 -18.18 10.41
CA ILE A 352 -7.11 -16.72 10.57
C ILE A 352 -8.07 -16.03 9.58
N GLY A 353 -8.05 -16.44 8.32
CA GLY A 353 -8.94 -15.92 7.29
C GLY A 353 -10.41 -16.24 7.54
N LEU A 354 -10.74 -17.48 7.91
CA LEU A 354 -12.11 -17.88 8.23
C LEU A 354 -12.69 -17.02 9.37
N LEU A 355 -11.92 -16.81 10.44
CA LEU A 355 -12.35 -15.98 11.56
C LEU A 355 -12.48 -14.51 11.16
N ALA A 356 -11.56 -13.98 10.37
CA ALA A 356 -11.66 -12.61 9.84
C ALA A 356 -12.93 -12.41 9.01
N GLY A 357 -13.29 -13.38 8.15
CA GLY A 357 -14.51 -13.34 7.34
C GLY A 357 -15.79 -13.35 8.18
N VAL A 358 -15.82 -14.08 9.30
CA VAL A 358 -16.95 -14.04 10.26
C VAL A 358 -16.96 -12.69 11.00
N ILE A 359 -15.82 -12.24 11.49
CA ILE A 359 -15.67 -11.00 12.27
C ILE A 359 -16.14 -9.80 11.46
N VAL A 360 -15.74 -9.67 10.19
CA VAL A 360 -16.06 -8.50 9.35
C VAL A 360 -17.56 -8.34 9.17
N VAL A 361 -18.32 -9.42 8.95
CA VAL A 361 -19.78 -9.36 8.78
C VAL A 361 -20.45 -8.82 10.03
N PHE A 362 -20.11 -9.38 11.19
CA PHE A 362 -20.69 -8.92 12.45
C PHE A 362 -20.21 -7.50 12.82
N SER A 363 -19.00 -7.14 12.49
CA SER A 363 -18.46 -5.80 12.71
C SER A 363 -19.21 -4.74 11.90
N VAL A 364 -19.46 -4.98 10.60
CA VAL A 364 -20.27 -4.08 9.77
C VAL A 364 -21.67 -3.90 10.36
N LEU A 365 -22.33 -5.00 10.73
CA LEU A 365 -23.66 -4.94 11.34
C LEU A 365 -23.65 -4.22 12.70
N PHE A 366 -22.58 -4.35 13.47
CA PHE A 366 -22.41 -3.66 14.74
C PHE A 366 -22.29 -2.13 14.54
N PHE A 367 -21.42 -1.68 13.63
CA PHE A 367 -21.25 -0.24 13.36
C PHE A 367 -22.53 0.38 12.80
N ASP A 368 -23.24 -0.33 11.93
CA ASP A 368 -24.56 0.09 11.47
C ASP A 368 -25.58 0.25 12.63
N ARG A 369 -25.56 -0.68 13.56
CA ARG A 369 -26.48 -0.65 14.72
C ARG A 369 -26.19 0.55 15.64
N ILE A 370 -24.94 0.90 15.86
CA ILE A 370 -24.55 2.06 16.68
C ILE A 370 -24.50 3.38 15.88
N ARG A 371 -24.99 3.37 14.63
CA ARG A 371 -25.13 4.52 13.74
C ARG A 371 -23.81 5.17 13.32
N ILE A 372 -22.77 4.41 13.17
CA ILE A 372 -21.53 4.82 12.52
C ILE A 372 -21.62 4.41 11.06
N ASP A 373 -21.74 5.41 10.17
CA ASP A 373 -21.89 5.20 8.72
C ASP A 373 -20.54 5.05 8.06
N ASP A 374 -20.22 3.83 7.69
CA ASP A 374 -19.02 3.45 6.93
C ASP A 374 -19.44 2.89 5.56
N PRO A 375 -19.36 3.69 4.50
CA PRO A 375 -19.87 3.35 3.17
C PRO A 375 -19.31 2.05 2.58
N VAL A 376 -18.04 1.75 2.84
CA VAL A 376 -17.33 0.63 2.22
C VAL A 376 -16.92 -0.47 3.21
N GLY A 377 -17.10 -0.25 4.51
CA GLY A 377 -16.71 -1.20 5.56
C GLY A 377 -15.24 -1.09 5.98
N ALA A 378 -14.60 0.05 5.71
CA ALA A 378 -13.17 0.27 6.00
C ALA A 378 -12.81 0.08 7.49
N ILE A 379 -13.65 0.55 8.41
CA ILE A 379 -13.43 0.40 9.84
C ILE A 379 -13.42 -1.09 10.22
N SER A 380 -14.39 -1.85 9.71
CA SER A 380 -14.52 -3.27 10.00
C SER A 380 -13.40 -4.10 9.40
N VAL A 381 -13.05 -3.85 8.14
CA VAL A 381 -11.98 -4.55 7.42
C VAL A 381 -10.62 -4.22 8.02
N HIS A 382 -10.29 -2.94 8.17
CA HIS A 382 -8.94 -2.54 8.52
C HIS A 382 -8.73 -2.33 10.02
N GLY A 383 -9.66 -1.68 10.72
CA GLY A 383 -9.56 -1.46 12.17
C GLY A 383 -9.74 -2.75 12.96
N VAL A 384 -10.90 -3.38 12.79
CA VAL A 384 -11.27 -4.56 13.59
C VAL A 384 -10.52 -5.82 13.15
N CYS A 385 -10.48 -6.12 11.85
CA CYS A 385 -9.75 -7.30 11.37
C CYS A 385 -8.22 -7.09 11.38
N GLY A 386 -7.73 -5.84 11.39
CA GLY A 386 -6.31 -5.56 11.67
C GLY A 386 -5.93 -5.89 13.11
N ALA A 387 -6.76 -5.49 14.08
CA ALA A 387 -6.58 -5.89 15.48
C ALA A 387 -6.65 -7.41 15.67
N TRP A 388 -7.58 -8.09 14.97
CA TRP A 388 -7.63 -9.54 14.91
C TRP A 388 -6.34 -10.14 14.37
N GLY A 389 -5.82 -9.64 13.23
CA GLY A 389 -4.60 -10.13 12.59
C GLY A 389 -3.37 -10.01 13.50
N THR A 390 -3.27 -8.90 14.21
CA THR A 390 -2.21 -8.68 15.20
C THR A 390 -2.28 -9.67 16.35
N LEU A 391 -3.48 -9.92 16.89
CA LEU A 391 -3.68 -10.92 17.92
C LEU A 391 -3.36 -12.34 17.40
N ALA A 392 -3.78 -12.63 16.16
CA ALA A 392 -3.58 -13.91 15.52
C ALA A 392 -2.10 -14.21 15.23
N ALA A 393 -1.29 -13.21 14.90
CA ALA A 393 0.16 -13.38 14.71
C ALA A 393 0.86 -13.91 15.96
N GLY A 394 0.42 -13.48 17.16
CA GLY A 394 0.92 -14.03 18.42
C GLY A 394 0.32 -15.39 18.76
N LEU A 395 -0.99 -15.58 18.51
CA LEU A 395 -1.72 -16.79 18.88
C LEU A 395 -1.32 -18.00 18.03
N PHE A 396 -1.11 -17.82 16.73
CA PHE A 396 -0.79 -18.86 15.75
C PHE A 396 0.69 -18.89 15.36
N ASN A 397 1.56 -18.25 16.15
CA ASN A 397 3.00 -18.23 15.88
C ASN A 397 3.54 -19.66 15.80
N ALA A 398 4.19 -20.01 14.68
CA ALA A 398 4.73 -21.34 14.43
C ALA A 398 5.87 -21.73 15.39
N GLU A 399 6.59 -20.73 15.92
CA GLU A 399 7.62 -20.93 16.95
C GLU A 399 7.02 -21.11 18.35
N GLY A 400 5.72 -21.01 18.48
CA GLY A 400 4.97 -21.13 19.73
C GLY A 400 4.49 -19.79 20.26
N THR A 401 3.41 -19.85 21.02
CA THR A 401 2.82 -18.69 21.71
C THR A 401 3.20 -18.66 23.19
N SER A 402 3.17 -17.47 23.79
CA SER A 402 3.36 -17.28 25.23
C SER A 402 2.51 -16.13 25.73
N MET A 403 2.28 -16.08 27.05
CA MET A 403 1.59 -14.95 27.66
C MET A 403 2.31 -13.61 27.44
N ALA A 404 3.65 -13.62 27.34
CA ALA A 404 4.44 -12.44 27.03
C ALA A 404 4.15 -11.93 25.62
N ILE A 405 4.17 -12.81 24.62
CA ILE A 405 3.83 -12.47 23.23
C ILE A 405 2.39 -11.92 23.18
N MET A 406 1.41 -12.64 23.74
CA MET A 406 0.01 -12.20 23.72
C MET A 406 -0.21 -10.85 24.40
N THR A 407 0.48 -10.61 25.52
CA THR A 407 0.42 -9.31 26.21
C THR A 407 1.00 -8.20 25.36
N THR A 408 2.14 -8.43 24.68
CA THR A 408 2.76 -7.45 23.77
C THR A 408 1.84 -7.13 22.59
N GLN A 409 1.21 -8.14 21.98
CA GLN A 409 0.24 -7.93 20.90
C GLN A 409 -0.96 -7.07 21.37
N LEU A 410 -1.51 -7.35 22.53
CA LEU A 410 -2.60 -6.56 23.10
C LEU A 410 -2.18 -5.12 23.41
N ILE A 411 -0.97 -4.90 23.93
CA ILE A 411 -0.42 -3.56 24.13
C ILE A 411 -0.33 -2.81 22.82
N GLY A 412 0.19 -3.43 21.77
CA GLY A 412 0.30 -2.82 20.43
C GLY A 412 -1.07 -2.47 19.84
N ILE A 413 -2.07 -3.35 19.94
CA ILE A 413 -3.45 -3.10 19.50
C ILE A 413 -4.05 -1.89 20.22
N VAL A 414 -3.92 -1.84 21.55
CA VAL A 414 -4.43 -0.72 22.36
C VAL A 414 -3.69 0.57 22.05
N ALA A 415 -2.36 0.51 21.93
CA ALA A 415 -1.54 1.67 21.57
C ALA A 415 -1.92 2.25 20.21
N ALA A 416 -2.15 1.39 19.19
CA ALA A 416 -2.61 1.82 17.88
C ALA A 416 -3.98 2.49 17.94
N PHE A 417 -4.93 1.91 18.67
CA PHE A 417 -6.26 2.50 18.84
C PHE A 417 -6.18 3.86 19.53
N VAL A 418 -5.52 3.95 20.66
CA VAL A 418 -5.41 5.21 21.43
C VAL A 418 -4.69 6.28 20.63
N TRP A 419 -3.60 5.93 19.97
CA TRP A 419 -2.83 6.88 19.18
C TRP A 419 -3.57 7.33 17.93
N ALA A 420 -3.96 6.42 17.05
CA ALA A 420 -4.55 6.76 15.76
C ALA A 420 -5.95 7.38 15.93
N PHE A 421 -6.84 6.72 16.70
CA PHE A 421 -8.17 7.26 16.96
C PHE A 421 -8.10 8.60 17.71
N GLY A 422 -7.35 8.68 18.80
CA GLY A 422 -7.28 9.87 19.64
C GLY A 422 -6.71 11.07 18.88
N THR A 423 -5.58 10.90 18.21
CA THR A 423 -4.92 11.98 17.46
C THR A 423 -5.79 12.45 16.29
N MET A 424 -6.34 11.51 15.50
CA MET A 424 -7.19 11.86 14.36
C MET A 424 -8.56 12.41 14.78
N PHE A 425 -9.11 11.98 15.91
CA PHE A 425 -10.34 12.55 16.47
C PHE A 425 -10.16 14.05 16.78
N VAL A 426 -9.08 14.40 17.46
CA VAL A 426 -8.75 15.81 17.75
C VAL A 426 -8.48 16.57 16.45
N PHE A 427 -7.71 16.00 15.54
CA PHE A 427 -7.43 16.62 14.24
C PHE A 427 -8.69 16.90 13.44
N PHE A 428 -9.60 15.93 13.29
CA PHE A 428 -10.86 16.13 12.58
C PHE A 428 -11.77 17.17 13.24
N TRP A 429 -11.75 17.28 14.56
CA TRP A 429 -12.45 18.37 15.25
C TRP A 429 -11.85 19.74 14.93
N ILE A 430 -10.54 19.87 14.87
CA ILE A 430 -9.86 21.11 14.46
C ILE A 430 -10.23 21.46 13.03
N VAL A 431 -10.14 20.51 12.09
CA VAL A 431 -10.51 20.72 10.69
C VAL A 431 -11.99 21.13 10.57
N LYS A 432 -12.89 20.46 11.31
CA LYS A 432 -14.31 20.80 11.35
C LYS A 432 -14.57 22.23 11.82
N ALA A 433 -13.82 22.70 12.82
CA ALA A 433 -13.97 24.02 13.41
C ALA A 433 -13.34 25.15 12.55
N THR A 434 -12.36 24.84 11.71
CA THR A 434 -11.58 25.82 10.92
C THR A 434 -11.98 25.85 9.46
N VAL A 435 -11.67 24.79 8.71
CA VAL A 435 -11.91 24.68 7.26
C VAL A 435 -13.32 24.18 6.94
N GLY A 436 -13.89 23.43 7.89
CA GLY A 436 -15.13 22.69 7.69
C GLY A 436 -14.87 21.31 7.11
N LEU A 437 -15.30 20.25 7.80
CA LEU A 437 -15.01 18.87 7.43
C LEU A 437 -15.99 18.31 6.38
N ARG A 438 -17.28 18.70 6.46
CA ARG A 438 -18.35 18.18 5.63
C ARG A 438 -18.84 19.23 4.65
N VAL A 439 -19.23 18.79 3.46
CA VAL A 439 -19.92 19.61 2.46
C VAL A 439 -21.32 20.02 2.96
N SER A 440 -21.98 20.98 2.29
CA SER A 440 -23.36 21.35 2.60
C SER A 440 -24.35 20.22 2.30
N ALA A 441 -25.56 20.33 2.84
CA ALA A 441 -26.60 19.33 2.58
C ALA A 441 -27.02 19.29 1.10
N GLU A 442 -27.01 20.44 0.45
CA GLU A 442 -27.32 20.61 -0.98
C GLU A 442 -26.26 19.93 -1.85
N GLU A 443 -24.99 20.18 -1.57
CA GLU A 443 -23.85 19.55 -2.28
C GLU A 443 -23.85 18.02 -2.10
N GLU A 444 -24.07 17.52 -0.88
CA GLU A 444 -24.18 16.09 -0.61
C GLU A 444 -25.38 15.46 -1.32
N ALA A 445 -26.51 16.16 -1.38
CA ALA A 445 -27.71 15.67 -2.06
C ALA A 445 -27.51 15.63 -3.58
N ALA A 446 -26.88 16.63 -4.16
CA ALA A 446 -26.60 16.69 -5.60
C ALA A 446 -25.48 15.75 -6.05
N GLY A 447 -24.39 15.67 -5.27
CA GLY A 447 -23.20 14.86 -5.57
C GLY A 447 -21.94 15.69 -5.65
N LEU A 448 -20.81 15.12 -5.21
CA LEU A 448 -19.56 15.85 -5.06
C LEU A 448 -18.81 16.04 -6.38
N ASP A 449 -19.09 15.22 -7.41
CA ASP A 449 -18.42 15.32 -8.70
C ASP A 449 -18.61 16.69 -9.35
N ALA A 450 -19.86 17.15 -9.44
CA ALA A 450 -20.18 18.44 -10.02
C ALA A 450 -19.70 19.62 -9.15
N PHE A 451 -19.85 19.54 -7.84
CA PHE A 451 -19.57 20.67 -6.95
C PHE A 451 -18.09 20.83 -6.59
N GLU A 452 -17.39 19.72 -6.34
CA GLU A 452 -15.98 19.77 -5.92
C GLU A 452 -15.02 19.76 -7.12
N HIS A 453 -15.43 19.19 -8.27
CA HIS A 453 -14.54 18.98 -9.43
C HIS A 453 -15.07 19.61 -10.73
N GLY A 454 -16.36 20.02 -10.82
CA GLY A 454 -16.94 20.54 -12.04
C GLY A 454 -17.05 19.51 -13.17
N ASN A 455 -17.05 18.23 -12.84
CA ASN A 455 -17.04 17.10 -13.78
C ASN A 455 -18.09 16.07 -13.38
N GLU A 456 -18.43 15.19 -14.30
CA GLU A 456 -19.26 14.02 -14.08
C GLU A 456 -18.55 12.76 -14.60
N ALA A 457 -18.63 11.66 -13.86
CA ALA A 457 -17.99 10.40 -14.24
C ALA A 457 -18.69 9.73 -15.43
N TYR A 458 -20.00 9.96 -15.56
CA TYR A 458 -20.86 9.32 -16.55
C TYR A 458 -21.61 10.38 -17.33
N GLY A 459 -21.52 10.35 -18.66
CA GLY A 459 -22.22 11.29 -19.53
C GLY A 459 -23.75 11.18 -19.39
N PRO A 460 -24.48 12.23 -19.81
CA PRO A 460 -25.94 12.31 -19.67
C PRO A 460 -26.68 11.15 -20.35
N ASP A 461 -26.10 10.54 -21.38
CA ASP A 461 -26.68 9.42 -22.12
C ASP A 461 -26.62 8.08 -21.38
N THR A 462 -25.75 7.96 -20.36
CA THR A 462 -25.55 6.70 -19.63
C THR A 462 -26.73 6.35 -18.71
N PHE A 463 -27.47 7.36 -18.22
CA PHE A 463 -28.61 7.20 -17.34
C PHE A 463 -29.95 7.63 -17.96
N SER A 464 -29.96 8.30 -19.11
CA SER A 464 -31.18 8.76 -19.78
C SER A 464 -31.98 7.64 -20.44
N ALA A 465 -31.37 6.49 -20.71
CA ALA A 465 -32.05 5.32 -21.27
C ALA A 465 -33.11 4.72 -20.32
N THR A 466 -32.99 4.98 -19.01
CA THR A 466 -33.99 4.54 -18.03
C THR A 466 -35.12 5.56 -17.80
N ALA A 467 -34.94 6.82 -18.22
CA ALA A 467 -35.99 7.85 -18.17
C ALA A 467 -36.86 7.91 -19.46
N ALA A 468 -36.39 7.32 -20.58
CA ALA A 468 -37.14 7.22 -21.82
C ALA A 468 -37.90 5.90 -21.85
N GLY A 469 -39.04 5.86 -21.13
CA GLY A 469 -40.22 5.06 -21.44
C GLY A 469 -40.01 3.66 -21.95
N LEU A 470 -39.86 2.67 -21.05
CA LEU A 470 -40.47 1.39 -21.25
C LEU A 470 -41.89 1.44 -20.66
N PRO A 471 -42.96 1.13 -21.41
CA PRO A 471 -44.29 1.04 -20.87
C PRO A 471 -44.35 -0.06 -19.82
N ALA A 472 -45.12 0.20 -18.76
CA ALA A 472 -45.37 -0.68 -17.63
C ALA A 472 -45.96 -2.04 -18.06
#